data_d3fef2ca0ffe3b6ff840ec9cf401d18b
#
_entry.id   d3fef2ca0ffe3b6ff840ec9cf401d18b
#
_cell.length_a   1.000
_cell.length_b   1.000
_cell.length_c   1.000
_cell.angle_alpha   90.00
_cell.angle_beta   90.00
_cell.angle_gamma   90.00
#
_symmetry.space_group_name_H-M   'P 1'
#
loop_
_entity.id
_entity.type
_entity.pdbx_description
1 polymer ?
#
loop_
_entity_poly.entity_id
_entity_poly.type
_entity_poly.pdbx_seq_one_letter_code
_entity_poly.pdbx_strand_id
1 'polypeptide(L)'
;LIGTFLAISCCLMAKKPVKKNYKNPVVNYSLPDPSIIKGEDGYYYLYATEDIRNLPIHRSKDLVKWEYVGTAFTDSTRPNFEPKGGLWAPDINKIGNKYVLYYSMSVWGGEWTCGIGCAISDKPEGPFVDHGKIFRSNEINVQNSIDPFYIEDEGNKYLFWGSFHGIYGIELSDDGLSIKKGALLHQIAGTAYEGTYIHKKDGYYYLFASIGTCCEGLKSTYTTVVGRSNKLCGPY
;
A
#
# COMPACT_ATOMS: atom_id res chain seq x y z
N LEU A 1 39.39 53.72 -23.92
CA LEU A 1 38.15 53.00 -24.27
C LEU A 1 37.70 52.25 -23.04
N ILE A 2 36.69 52.81 -22.34
CA ILE A 2 36.07 52.20 -21.15
C ILE A 2 34.81 51.49 -21.65
N GLY A 3 34.80 50.18 -21.61
CA GLY A 3 33.64 49.37 -21.98
C GLY A 3 32.72 49.18 -20.76
N THR A 4 31.52 49.71 -20.83
CA THR A 4 30.47 49.57 -19.84
C THR A 4 29.73 48.24 -20.06
N PHE A 5 29.87 47.29 -19.12
CA PHE A 5 29.06 46.07 -19.13
C PHE A 5 27.69 46.34 -18.52
N LEU A 6 26.64 46.27 -19.33
CA LEU A 6 25.25 46.26 -18.86
C LEU A 6 24.87 44.87 -18.36
N ALA A 7 24.75 44.69 -17.03
CA ALA A 7 24.22 43.48 -16.45
C ALA A 7 22.68 43.50 -16.55
N ILE A 8 22.13 42.67 -17.44
CA ILE A 8 20.68 42.45 -17.50
C ILE A 8 20.31 41.49 -16.39
N SER A 9 19.77 42.01 -15.29
CA SER A 9 19.19 41.20 -14.20
C SER A 9 17.86 40.64 -14.66
N CYS A 10 17.86 39.35 -15.01
CA CYS A 10 16.62 38.60 -15.32
C CYS A 10 15.91 38.25 -14.03
N CYS A 11 14.95 39.07 -13.60
CA CYS A 11 14.10 38.81 -12.46
C CYS A 11 13.15 37.65 -12.79
N LEU A 12 13.52 36.43 -12.46
CA LEU A 12 12.61 35.27 -12.47
C LEU A 12 11.53 35.49 -11.41
N MET A 13 10.39 36.01 -11.83
CA MET A 13 9.19 36.08 -11.02
C MET A 13 8.74 34.63 -10.70
N ALA A 14 9.08 34.13 -9.54
CA ALA A 14 8.53 32.88 -9.04
C ALA A 14 7.00 33.04 -8.94
N LYS A 15 6.26 32.33 -9.79
CA LYS A 15 4.79 32.28 -9.72
C LYS A 15 4.44 31.76 -8.32
N LYS A 16 3.76 32.58 -7.51
CA LYS A 16 3.20 32.13 -6.22
C LYS A 16 2.35 30.88 -6.47
N PRO A 17 2.53 29.81 -5.71
CA PRO A 17 1.70 28.63 -5.86
C PRO A 17 0.24 29.03 -5.68
N VAL A 18 -0.58 28.76 -6.67
CA VAL A 18 -2.04 28.95 -6.57
C VAL A 18 -2.52 27.96 -5.51
N LYS A 19 -2.94 28.47 -4.34
CA LYS A 19 -3.57 27.66 -3.30
C LYS A 19 -4.85 27.07 -3.91
N LYS A 20 -4.82 25.82 -4.36
CA LYS A 20 -6.02 25.08 -4.74
C LYS A 20 -6.79 24.80 -3.46
N ASN A 21 -7.89 25.49 -3.23
CA ASN A 21 -8.79 25.21 -2.13
C ASN A 21 -9.55 23.92 -2.46
N TYR A 22 -9.37 22.87 -1.65
CA TYR A 22 -10.18 21.67 -1.67
C TYR A 22 -10.85 21.47 -0.30
N LYS A 23 -11.91 20.69 -0.26
CA LYS A 23 -12.65 20.38 0.95
C LYS A 23 -12.62 18.86 1.17
N ASN A 24 -12.31 18.42 2.38
CA ASN A 24 -12.43 17.03 2.78
C ASN A 24 -13.90 16.67 3.13
N PRO A 25 -14.33 15.42 2.90
CA PRO A 25 -13.57 14.39 2.17
C PRO A 25 -13.50 14.68 0.67
N VAL A 26 -12.37 14.34 0.01
CA VAL A 26 -12.21 14.45 -1.45
C VAL A 26 -12.94 13.32 -2.19
N VAL A 27 -13.25 12.22 -1.48
CA VAL A 27 -14.16 11.14 -1.87
C VAL A 27 -15.19 11.00 -0.75
N ASN A 28 -16.49 10.97 -1.09
CA ASN A 28 -17.59 11.01 -0.12
C ASN A 28 -18.33 9.67 0.03
N TYR A 29 -17.71 8.58 -0.36
CA TYR A 29 -18.18 7.21 -0.18
C TYR A 29 -17.04 6.33 0.33
N SER A 30 -17.35 5.11 0.75
CA SER A 30 -16.39 4.21 1.39
C SER A 30 -15.33 3.71 0.41
N LEU A 31 -14.08 3.95 0.73
CA LEU A 31 -12.87 3.39 0.11
C LEU A 31 -11.86 3.11 1.23
N PRO A 32 -12.06 2.03 2.02
CA PRO A 32 -11.17 1.72 3.13
C PRO A 32 -9.80 1.27 2.63
N ASP A 33 -8.79 1.38 3.50
CA ASP A 33 -7.42 0.89 3.32
C ASP A 33 -6.80 1.31 1.97
N PRO A 34 -6.80 2.61 1.64
CA PRO A 34 -6.39 3.07 0.32
C PRO A 34 -4.89 2.93 0.11
N SER A 35 -4.50 2.37 -1.04
CA SER A 35 -3.13 2.43 -1.57
C SER A 35 -3.11 3.23 -2.86
N ILE A 36 -2.07 4.07 -3.04
CA ILE A 36 -1.98 5.00 -4.19
C ILE A 36 -0.63 4.86 -4.87
N ILE A 37 -0.67 4.75 -6.20
CA ILE A 37 0.53 4.84 -7.05
C ILE A 37 0.36 5.92 -8.12
N LYS A 38 1.46 6.55 -8.50
CA LYS A 38 1.50 7.43 -9.67
C LYS A 38 1.84 6.63 -10.91
N GLY A 39 0.94 6.61 -11.89
CA GLY A 39 1.17 5.99 -13.19
C GLY A 39 2.10 6.79 -14.09
N GLU A 40 2.63 6.15 -15.11
CA GLU A 40 3.52 6.77 -16.12
C GLU A 40 2.75 7.75 -17.02
N ASP A 41 1.44 7.61 -17.12
CA ASP A 41 0.52 8.52 -17.80
C ASP A 41 0.26 9.82 -17.03
N GLY A 42 0.85 9.95 -15.84
CA GLY A 42 0.75 11.10 -14.95
C GLY A 42 -0.49 11.16 -14.08
N TYR A 43 -1.36 10.14 -14.13
CA TYR A 43 -2.45 9.98 -13.17
C TYR A 43 -1.97 9.31 -11.89
N TYR A 44 -2.66 9.58 -10.81
CA TYR A 44 -2.60 8.80 -9.57
C TYR A 44 -3.73 7.77 -9.60
N TYR A 45 -3.42 6.54 -9.20
CA TYR A 45 -4.36 5.43 -9.13
C TYR A 45 -4.51 5.01 -7.68
N LEU A 46 -5.75 4.96 -7.21
CA LEU A 46 -6.13 4.56 -5.85
C LEU A 46 -6.86 3.23 -5.92
N TYR A 47 -6.43 2.31 -5.07
CA TYR A 47 -7.05 1.01 -4.85
C TYR A 47 -7.55 0.98 -3.41
N ALA A 48 -8.62 0.23 -3.13
CA ALA A 48 -9.18 0.14 -1.79
C ALA A 48 -9.78 -1.24 -1.52
N THR A 49 -9.97 -1.55 -0.25
CA THR A 49 -10.75 -2.70 0.21
C THR A 49 -12.12 -2.74 -0.47
N GLU A 50 -12.60 -3.93 -0.75
CA GLU A 50 -13.79 -4.16 -1.57
C GLU A 50 -15.14 -3.88 -0.89
N ASP A 51 -15.40 -2.64 -0.54
CA ASP A 51 -16.80 -2.19 -0.40
C ASP A 51 -17.49 -2.13 -1.78
N ILE A 52 -16.71 -1.90 -2.84
CA ILE A 52 -17.06 -2.21 -4.22
C ILE A 52 -16.32 -3.50 -4.57
N ARG A 53 -17.08 -4.56 -4.87
CA ARG A 53 -16.57 -5.92 -5.11
C ARG A 53 -15.42 -5.94 -6.13
N ASN A 54 -14.42 -6.80 -5.91
CA ASN A 54 -13.26 -7.06 -6.76
C ASN A 54 -12.16 -5.97 -6.75
N LEU A 55 -11.98 -5.24 -5.64
CA LEU A 55 -11.02 -4.16 -5.44
C LEU A 55 -11.20 -2.99 -6.41
N PRO A 56 -11.91 -1.94 -5.99
CA PRO A 56 -12.16 -0.76 -6.83
C PRO A 56 -10.88 0.00 -7.14
N ILE A 57 -10.83 0.54 -8.37
CA ILE A 57 -9.75 1.40 -8.83
C ILE A 57 -10.33 2.76 -9.22
N HIS A 58 -9.72 3.80 -8.70
CA HIS A 58 -10.02 5.20 -9.03
C HIS A 58 -8.75 5.87 -9.54
N ARG A 59 -8.90 6.91 -10.36
CA ARG A 59 -7.75 7.70 -10.79
C ARG A 59 -8.00 9.19 -10.61
N SER A 60 -6.90 9.96 -10.48
CA SER A 60 -6.93 11.42 -10.34
C SER A 60 -5.68 12.04 -10.94
N LYS A 61 -5.81 13.28 -11.47
CA LYS A 61 -4.65 14.09 -11.87
C LYS A 61 -4.10 14.97 -10.76
N ASP A 62 -4.87 15.19 -9.70
CA ASP A 62 -4.58 16.23 -8.71
C ASP A 62 -4.78 15.78 -7.25
N LEU A 63 -5.08 14.48 -7.02
CA LEU A 63 -5.40 13.85 -5.73
C LEU A 63 -6.67 14.45 -5.05
N VAL A 64 -7.43 15.27 -5.77
CA VAL A 64 -8.65 15.92 -5.28
C VAL A 64 -9.88 15.42 -6.00
N LYS A 65 -9.81 15.34 -7.32
CA LYS A 65 -10.90 14.86 -8.16
C LYS A 65 -10.60 13.42 -8.58
N TRP A 66 -11.38 12.49 -8.06
CA TRP A 66 -11.24 11.08 -8.33
C TRP A 66 -12.38 10.57 -9.22
N GLU A 67 -12.04 9.79 -10.22
CA GLU A 67 -12.99 9.08 -11.09
C GLU A 67 -12.82 7.58 -10.95
N TYR A 68 -13.91 6.86 -10.83
CA TYR A 68 -13.92 5.40 -10.86
C TYR A 68 -13.58 4.90 -12.26
N VAL A 69 -12.63 3.96 -12.36
CA VAL A 69 -12.18 3.41 -13.66
C VAL A 69 -12.47 1.92 -13.80
N GLY A 70 -12.77 1.23 -12.72
CA GLY A 70 -13.06 -0.21 -12.75
C GLY A 70 -12.62 -0.92 -11.48
N THR A 71 -12.38 -2.21 -11.59
CA THR A 71 -11.91 -3.08 -10.52
C THR A 71 -10.68 -3.87 -10.95
N ALA A 72 -9.84 -4.27 -10.00
CA ALA A 72 -8.64 -5.06 -10.28
C ALA A 72 -8.98 -6.43 -10.88
N PHE A 73 -10.08 -7.02 -10.44
CA PHE A 73 -10.56 -8.32 -10.89
C PHE A 73 -12.01 -8.25 -11.41
N THR A 74 -12.46 -9.32 -12.01
CA THR A 74 -13.88 -9.62 -12.30
C THR A 74 -14.30 -10.85 -11.48
N ASP A 75 -15.58 -11.19 -11.43
CA ASP A 75 -16.03 -12.39 -10.74
C ASP A 75 -15.41 -13.68 -11.30
N SER A 76 -15.04 -13.68 -12.59
CA SER A 76 -14.37 -14.81 -13.23
C SER A 76 -12.86 -14.88 -13.03
N THR A 77 -12.21 -13.76 -12.69
CA THR A 77 -10.75 -13.67 -12.48
C THR A 77 -10.37 -13.45 -11.02
N ARG A 78 -11.38 -13.37 -10.14
CA ARG A 78 -11.20 -13.14 -8.71
C ARG A 78 -10.35 -14.23 -8.07
N PRO A 79 -9.35 -13.90 -7.24
CA PRO A 79 -8.66 -14.85 -6.38
C PRO A 79 -9.63 -15.65 -5.49
N ASN A 80 -9.28 -16.89 -5.16
CA ASN A 80 -10.19 -17.78 -4.41
C ASN A 80 -9.49 -18.73 -3.42
N PHE A 81 -8.26 -18.44 -2.99
CA PHE A 81 -7.58 -19.28 -2.02
C PHE A 81 -8.26 -19.30 -0.63
N GLU A 82 -9.12 -18.31 -0.34
CA GLU A 82 -10.12 -18.33 0.73
C GLU A 82 -11.51 -18.21 0.08
N PRO A 83 -12.26 -19.31 -0.13
CA PRO A 83 -13.41 -19.36 -1.04
C PRO A 83 -14.55 -18.39 -0.76
N LYS A 84 -14.66 -17.87 0.45
CA LYS A 84 -15.65 -16.85 0.83
C LYS A 84 -14.98 -15.52 1.21
N GLY A 85 -13.68 -15.43 0.93
CA GLY A 85 -12.88 -14.29 1.35
C GLY A 85 -13.22 -13.01 0.61
N GLY A 86 -13.25 -11.93 1.36
CA GLY A 86 -13.13 -10.57 0.86
C GLY A 86 -11.70 -10.28 0.43
N LEU A 87 -11.56 -9.31 -0.48
CA LEU A 87 -10.28 -8.75 -0.90
C LEU A 87 -10.06 -7.44 -0.15
N TRP A 88 -9.07 -7.41 0.74
CA TRP A 88 -8.87 -6.31 1.66
C TRP A 88 -7.47 -5.72 1.55
N ALA A 89 -7.33 -4.47 2.02
CA ALA A 89 -6.08 -3.74 2.20
C ALA A 89 -5.08 -3.97 1.05
N PRO A 90 -5.40 -3.53 -0.17
CA PRO A 90 -4.48 -3.65 -1.31
C PRO A 90 -3.25 -2.78 -1.12
N ASP A 91 -2.10 -3.25 -1.60
CA ASP A 91 -0.88 -2.45 -1.72
C ASP A 91 -0.34 -2.54 -3.15
N ILE A 92 -0.37 -1.41 -3.86
CA ILE A 92 0.03 -1.31 -5.27
C ILE A 92 1.44 -0.77 -5.42
N ASN A 93 2.27 -1.47 -6.17
CA ASN A 93 3.65 -1.11 -6.39
C ASN A 93 4.06 -1.29 -7.86
N LYS A 94 5.13 -0.64 -8.27
CA LYS A 94 5.78 -0.89 -9.55
C LYS A 94 7.09 -1.62 -9.32
N ILE A 95 7.19 -2.85 -9.83
CA ILE A 95 8.39 -3.69 -9.73
C ILE A 95 8.87 -3.97 -11.16
N GLY A 96 10.03 -3.42 -11.50
CA GLY A 96 10.49 -3.43 -12.88
C GLY A 96 9.52 -2.67 -13.78
N ASN A 97 9.00 -3.34 -14.81
CA ASN A 97 8.02 -2.79 -15.75
C ASN A 97 6.57 -3.23 -15.49
N LYS A 98 6.31 -3.90 -14.37
CA LYS A 98 4.98 -4.40 -14.00
C LYS A 98 4.41 -3.66 -12.80
N TYR A 99 3.10 -3.52 -12.77
CA TYR A 99 2.35 -3.16 -11.59
C TYR A 99 2.02 -4.44 -10.82
N VAL A 100 2.45 -4.49 -9.57
CA VAL A 100 2.21 -5.61 -8.65
C VAL A 100 1.27 -5.13 -7.57
N LEU A 101 0.13 -5.79 -7.47
CA LEU A 101 -0.91 -5.54 -6.48
C LEU A 101 -0.88 -6.67 -5.47
N TYR A 102 -0.42 -6.38 -4.25
CA TYR A 102 -0.59 -7.27 -3.12
C TYR A 102 -1.98 -7.05 -2.52
N TYR A 103 -2.59 -8.11 -2.02
CA TYR A 103 -3.92 -8.05 -1.42
C TYR A 103 -4.04 -9.07 -0.28
N SER A 104 -4.84 -8.73 0.73
CA SER A 104 -5.28 -9.70 1.73
C SER A 104 -6.53 -10.42 1.22
N MET A 105 -6.66 -11.70 1.53
CA MET A 105 -7.89 -12.45 1.34
C MET A 105 -8.32 -13.09 2.65
N SER A 106 -9.48 -12.70 3.17
CA SER A 106 -9.93 -13.10 4.50
C SER A 106 -11.45 -13.14 4.61
N VAL A 107 -11.92 -13.79 5.65
CA VAL A 107 -13.29 -13.67 6.19
C VAL A 107 -13.22 -13.16 7.62
N TRP A 108 -14.26 -12.50 8.10
CA TRP A 108 -14.33 -12.07 9.50
C TRP A 108 -14.18 -13.29 10.42
N GLY A 109 -13.21 -13.21 11.37
CA GLY A 109 -12.84 -14.32 12.26
C GLY A 109 -11.97 -15.39 11.62
N GLY A 110 -11.56 -15.25 10.36
CA GLY A 110 -10.70 -16.21 9.63
C GLY A 110 -9.21 -16.01 9.88
N GLU A 111 -8.80 -15.64 11.07
CA GLU A 111 -7.42 -15.23 11.40
C GLU A 111 -6.34 -16.27 11.09
N TRP A 112 -6.70 -17.54 11.04
CA TRP A 112 -5.79 -18.63 10.67
C TRP A 112 -5.91 -19.09 9.21
N THR A 113 -6.98 -18.69 8.52
CA THR A 113 -7.23 -19.08 7.13
C THR A 113 -6.98 -17.96 6.14
N CYS A 114 -6.92 -16.71 6.61
CA CYS A 114 -6.55 -15.57 5.80
C CYS A 114 -5.10 -15.67 5.27
N GLY A 115 -4.78 -14.81 4.33
CA GLY A 115 -3.44 -14.75 3.76
C GLY A 115 -3.28 -13.60 2.79
N ILE A 116 -2.09 -13.50 2.23
CA ILE A 116 -1.71 -12.50 1.26
C ILE A 116 -1.43 -13.16 -0.08
N GLY A 117 -2.01 -12.58 -1.13
CA GLY A 117 -1.74 -12.91 -2.53
C GLY A 117 -1.19 -11.74 -3.30
N CYS A 118 -0.83 -11.97 -4.54
CA CYS A 118 -0.42 -10.91 -5.46
C CYS A 118 -0.98 -11.11 -6.86
N ALA A 119 -1.13 -10.01 -7.58
CA ALA A 119 -1.55 -9.99 -8.98
C ALA A 119 -0.70 -8.99 -9.75
N ILE A 120 -0.56 -9.20 -11.05
CA ILE A 120 0.29 -8.38 -11.91
C ILE A 120 -0.48 -7.79 -13.08
N SER A 121 -0.07 -6.60 -13.51
CA SER A 121 -0.58 -5.95 -14.72
C SER A 121 0.51 -5.14 -15.42
N ASP A 122 0.33 -4.92 -16.71
CA ASP A 122 1.14 -3.98 -17.49
C ASP A 122 0.71 -2.52 -17.28
N LYS A 123 -0.50 -2.30 -16.76
CA LYS A 123 -1.10 -0.97 -16.59
C LYS A 123 -1.68 -0.82 -15.19
N PRO A 124 -1.66 0.41 -14.63
CA PRO A 124 -2.19 0.63 -13.30
C PRO A 124 -3.72 0.42 -13.19
N GLU A 125 -4.46 0.60 -14.28
CA GLU A 125 -5.90 0.32 -14.30
C GLU A 125 -6.23 -1.17 -14.54
N GLY A 126 -5.23 -2.02 -14.73
CA GLY A 126 -5.43 -3.44 -15.03
C GLY A 126 -5.58 -3.74 -16.55
N PRO A 127 -6.13 -4.90 -16.93
CA PRO A 127 -6.59 -5.96 -16.02
C PRO A 127 -5.43 -6.60 -15.24
N PHE A 128 -5.70 -6.96 -13.99
CA PHE A 128 -4.74 -7.72 -13.19
C PHE A 128 -4.93 -9.22 -13.38
N VAL A 129 -3.81 -9.92 -13.51
CA VAL A 129 -3.76 -11.38 -13.55
C VAL A 129 -3.32 -11.87 -12.18
N ASP A 130 -4.18 -12.65 -11.53
CA ASP A 130 -3.88 -13.25 -10.24
C ASP A 130 -2.69 -14.21 -10.37
N HIS A 131 -1.67 -14.01 -9.53
CA HIS A 131 -0.50 -14.87 -9.41
C HIS A 131 -0.67 -15.89 -8.27
N GLY A 132 -1.76 -15.78 -7.52
CA GLY A 132 -2.12 -16.63 -6.41
C GLY A 132 -1.60 -16.13 -5.06
N LYS A 133 -1.75 -16.98 -4.07
CA LYS A 133 -1.28 -16.68 -2.70
C LYS A 133 0.24 -16.70 -2.61
N ILE A 134 0.79 -15.77 -1.82
CA ILE A 134 2.18 -15.82 -1.37
C ILE A 134 2.27 -16.75 -0.15
N PHE A 135 1.33 -16.59 0.81
CA PHE A 135 1.18 -17.46 1.99
C PHE A 135 -0.20 -17.28 2.63
N ARG A 136 -0.53 -18.21 3.55
CA ARG A 136 -1.64 -18.11 4.52
C ARG A 136 -1.11 -18.09 5.95
N SER A 137 -1.90 -17.59 6.88
CA SER A 137 -1.57 -17.50 8.30
C SER A 137 -1.11 -18.85 8.89
N ASN A 138 -1.84 -19.94 8.60
CA ASN A 138 -1.52 -21.27 9.08
C ASN A 138 -0.28 -21.89 8.41
N GLU A 139 0.13 -21.42 7.25
CA GLU A 139 1.31 -21.93 6.53
C GLU A 139 2.61 -21.35 7.09
N ILE A 140 2.57 -20.10 7.57
CA ILE A 140 3.73 -19.40 8.13
C ILE A 140 3.68 -19.26 9.64
N ASN A 141 2.64 -19.80 10.29
CA ASN A 141 2.39 -19.74 11.73
C ASN A 141 2.36 -18.30 12.29
N VAL A 142 1.75 -17.37 11.53
CA VAL A 142 1.49 -15.99 11.94
C VAL A 142 -0.01 -15.74 11.83
N GLN A 143 -0.66 -15.53 12.98
CA GLN A 143 -2.09 -15.29 13.06
C GLN A 143 -2.45 -13.95 12.43
N ASN A 144 -3.60 -13.88 11.76
CA ASN A 144 -4.16 -12.69 11.12
C ASN A 144 -3.20 -11.99 10.14
N SER A 145 -2.64 -12.78 9.20
CA SER A 145 -1.72 -12.32 8.17
C SER A 145 -2.46 -11.60 7.05
N ILE A 146 -2.76 -10.31 7.29
CA ILE A 146 -3.42 -9.37 6.38
C ILE A 146 -2.65 -8.04 6.37
N ASP A 147 -3.11 -7.06 5.60
CA ASP A 147 -2.57 -5.71 5.50
C ASP A 147 -1.15 -5.67 4.94
N PRO A 148 -0.92 -6.15 3.70
CA PRO A 148 0.39 -6.17 3.08
C PRO A 148 0.91 -4.75 2.82
N PHE A 149 2.20 -4.56 3.02
CA PHE A 149 2.95 -3.39 2.63
C PHE A 149 4.29 -3.81 2.03
N TYR A 150 4.55 -3.39 0.80
CA TYR A 150 5.80 -3.65 0.10
C TYR A 150 6.76 -2.47 0.21
N ILE A 151 8.05 -2.77 0.31
CA ILE A 151 9.12 -1.78 0.17
C ILE A 151 10.35 -2.42 -0.48
N GLU A 152 11.02 -1.66 -1.35
CA GLU A 152 12.36 -1.98 -1.81
C GLU A 152 13.37 -1.16 -1.03
N ASP A 153 14.37 -1.82 -0.45
CA ASP A 153 15.44 -1.19 0.31
C ASP A 153 16.78 -1.84 -0.02
N GLU A 154 17.77 -1.01 -0.41
CA GLU A 154 19.11 -1.44 -0.79
C GLU A 154 19.14 -2.57 -1.85
N GLY A 155 18.19 -2.53 -2.77
CA GLY A 155 18.04 -3.49 -3.86
C GLY A 155 17.34 -4.80 -3.49
N ASN A 156 16.98 -4.99 -2.22
CA ASN A 156 16.19 -6.12 -1.76
C ASN A 156 14.71 -5.73 -1.61
N LYS A 157 13.83 -6.69 -1.80
CA LYS A 157 12.37 -6.52 -1.74
C LYS A 157 11.83 -7.14 -0.47
N TYR A 158 10.96 -6.44 0.21
CA TYR A 158 10.37 -6.88 1.47
C TYR A 158 8.86 -6.73 1.44
N LEU A 159 8.18 -7.67 2.07
CA LEU A 159 6.76 -7.59 2.38
C LEU A 159 6.60 -7.54 3.90
N PHE A 160 5.85 -6.55 4.37
CA PHE A 160 5.45 -6.41 5.76
C PHE A 160 3.95 -6.57 5.87
N TRP A 161 3.45 -7.04 7.01
CA TRP A 161 2.02 -7.28 7.25
C TRP A 161 1.73 -7.47 8.73
N GLY A 162 0.46 -7.50 9.07
CA GLY A 162 -0.03 -7.92 10.38
C GLY A 162 -1.15 -7.07 10.94
N SER A 163 -2.00 -7.71 11.72
CA SER A 163 -3.15 -7.10 12.36
C SER A 163 -3.36 -7.72 13.73
N PHE A 164 -3.12 -6.94 14.80
CA PHE A 164 -3.29 -7.22 16.22
C PHE A 164 -2.63 -8.50 16.79
N HIS A 165 -1.81 -9.19 16.01
CA HIS A 165 -1.04 -10.37 16.40
C HIS A 165 0.47 -10.20 16.15
N GLY A 166 0.92 -8.96 16.02
CA GLY A 166 2.27 -8.54 15.68
C GLY A 166 2.38 -8.05 14.25
N ILE A 167 3.34 -7.16 14.00
CA ILE A 167 3.73 -6.76 12.64
C ILE A 167 4.97 -7.55 12.27
N TYR A 168 4.92 -8.19 11.13
CA TYR A 168 5.98 -9.05 10.61
C TYR A 168 6.50 -8.56 9.26
N GLY A 169 7.69 -9.00 8.91
CA GLY A 169 8.32 -8.72 7.62
C GLY A 169 9.15 -9.90 7.15
N ILE A 170 9.24 -10.07 5.83
CA ILE A 170 10.02 -11.11 5.17
C ILE A 170 10.57 -10.60 3.85
N GLU A 171 11.73 -11.11 3.45
CA GLU A 171 12.31 -10.79 2.15
C GLU A 171 11.62 -11.59 1.04
N LEU A 172 11.30 -10.90 -0.06
CA LEU A 172 10.71 -11.48 -1.26
C LEU A 172 11.78 -11.85 -2.28
N SER A 173 11.42 -12.71 -3.22
CA SER A 173 12.18 -12.99 -4.45
C SER A 173 12.42 -11.72 -5.28
N ASP A 174 13.38 -11.76 -6.21
CA ASP A 174 13.78 -10.61 -7.01
C ASP A 174 12.65 -10.05 -7.89
N ASP A 175 11.66 -10.86 -8.25
CA ASP A 175 10.45 -10.45 -8.95
C ASP A 175 9.34 -9.92 -8.02
N GLY A 176 9.49 -10.08 -6.70
CA GLY A 176 8.52 -9.66 -5.69
C GLY A 176 7.29 -10.57 -5.56
N LEU A 177 7.23 -11.70 -6.26
CA LEU A 177 6.02 -12.51 -6.38
C LEU A 177 5.96 -13.69 -5.41
N SER A 178 7.03 -13.96 -4.67
CA SER A 178 7.12 -15.06 -3.70
C SER A 178 8.08 -14.74 -2.56
N ILE A 179 8.05 -15.53 -1.51
CA ILE A 179 9.04 -15.46 -0.43
C ILE A 179 10.40 -15.92 -0.98
N LYS A 180 11.46 -15.18 -0.73
CA LYS A 180 12.82 -15.55 -1.07
C LYS A 180 13.24 -16.81 -0.34
N LYS A 181 13.85 -17.76 -1.05
CA LYS A 181 14.32 -19.02 -0.45
C LYS A 181 15.31 -18.75 0.70
N GLY A 182 14.96 -19.24 1.89
CA GLY A 182 15.79 -19.06 3.08
C GLY A 182 15.62 -17.71 3.78
N ALA A 183 14.67 -16.88 3.34
CA ALA A 183 14.35 -15.63 4.03
C ALA A 183 13.91 -15.88 5.48
N LEU A 184 14.32 -14.98 6.37
CA LEU A 184 13.96 -15.03 7.79
C LEU A 184 12.71 -14.19 8.03
N LEU A 185 11.81 -14.73 8.85
CA LEU A 185 10.65 -14.00 9.35
C LEU A 185 11.08 -13.09 10.51
N HIS A 186 10.76 -11.79 10.41
CA HIS A 186 11.06 -10.80 11.43
C HIS A 186 9.77 -10.25 12.03
N GLN A 187 9.62 -10.34 13.34
CA GLN A 187 8.60 -9.56 14.05
C GLN A 187 9.18 -8.16 14.33
N ILE A 188 8.59 -7.13 13.76
CA ILE A 188 9.11 -5.75 13.82
C ILE A 188 8.36 -4.87 14.82
N ALA A 189 7.12 -5.21 15.15
CA ALA A 189 6.32 -4.51 16.17
C ALA A 189 5.41 -5.49 16.93
N GLY A 190 4.86 -5.02 18.06
CA GLY A 190 4.05 -5.82 18.98
C GLY A 190 2.62 -6.05 18.49
N THR A 191 1.82 -6.68 19.37
CA THR A 191 0.48 -7.18 19.05
C THR A 191 -0.64 -6.15 19.18
N ALA A 192 -0.32 -4.89 19.49
CA ALA A 192 -1.32 -3.83 19.63
C ALA A 192 -1.59 -3.08 18.30
N TYR A 193 -0.91 -3.48 17.22
CA TYR A 193 -0.83 -2.71 15.97
C TYR A 193 -1.37 -3.49 14.79
N GLU A 194 -1.91 -2.74 13.80
CA GLU A 194 -2.23 -3.24 12.47
C GLU A 194 -1.97 -2.18 11.39
N GLY A 195 -2.05 -2.57 10.12
CA GLY A 195 -1.94 -1.67 8.98
C GLY A 195 -0.55 -1.04 8.86
N THR A 196 0.38 -1.77 8.25
CA THR A 196 1.78 -1.36 8.13
C THR A 196 2.01 -0.35 7.01
N TYR A 197 2.71 0.75 7.30
CA TYR A 197 3.33 1.61 6.30
C TYR A 197 4.70 2.07 6.79
N ILE A 198 5.77 1.80 6.02
CA ILE A 198 7.13 2.19 6.41
C ILE A 198 7.65 3.27 5.46
N HIS A 199 8.12 4.39 6.01
CA HIS A 199 8.73 5.48 5.28
C HIS A 199 10.19 5.65 5.67
N LYS A 200 11.12 5.59 4.68
CA LYS A 200 12.54 5.86 4.91
C LYS A 200 12.81 7.35 4.74
N LYS A 201 13.38 7.98 5.76
CA LYS A 201 13.74 9.39 5.73
C LYS A 201 14.94 9.67 6.65
N ASP A 202 15.90 10.46 6.16
CA ASP A 202 17.06 10.95 6.92
C ASP A 202 17.83 9.84 7.67
N GLY A 203 17.98 8.65 7.03
CA GLY A 203 18.68 7.50 7.59
C GLY A 203 17.87 6.68 8.60
N TYR A 204 16.59 7.00 8.80
CA TYR A 204 15.67 6.27 9.66
C TYR A 204 14.50 5.68 8.86
N TYR A 205 13.92 4.64 9.44
CA TYR A 205 12.64 4.05 9.00
C TYR A 205 11.57 4.44 10.02
N TYR A 206 10.43 4.91 9.52
CA TYR A 206 9.28 5.31 10.32
C TYR A 206 8.14 4.35 10.01
N LEU A 207 7.78 3.53 10.98
CA LEU A 207 6.61 2.65 10.90
C LEU A 207 5.38 3.43 11.35
N PHE A 208 4.42 3.58 10.47
CA PHE A 208 3.08 4.02 10.79
C PHE A 208 2.19 2.78 10.91
N ALA A 209 1.44 2.70 11.97
CA ALA A 209 0.51 1.61 12.23
C ALA A 209 -0.72 2.15 12.97
N SER A 210 -1.77 1.37 13.02
CA SER A 210 -3.02 1.72 13.68
C SER A 210 -3.18 0.97 14.98
N ILE A 211 -3.85 1.60 15.95
CA ILE A 211 -4.27 1.02 17.22
C ILE A 211 -5.76 1.33 17.47
N GLY A 212 -6.38 0.63 18.40
CA GLY A 212 -7.80 0.82 18.74
C GLY A 212 -8.73 -0.10 17.94
N THR A 213 -9.97 0.32 17.76
CA THR A 213 -10.99 -0.46 17.03
C THR A 213 -11.36 0.22 15.73
N CYS A 214 -11.36 -0.55 14.63
CA CYS A 214 -11.92 -0.12 13.34
C CYS A 214 -13.40 -0.51 13.21
N CYS A 215 -14.00 -0.13 12.07
CA CYS A 215 -15.18 -0.77 11.48
C CYS A 215 -16.49 -0.61 12.29
N GLU A 216 -16.52 0.26 13.27
CA GLU A 216 -17.69 0.58 14.12
C GLU A 216 -18.29 1.97 13.84
N GLY A 217 -17.97 2.56 12.68
CA GLY A 217 -18.40 3.91 12.30
C GLY A 217 -17.95 4.94 13.33
N LEU A 218 -18.87 5.77 13.84
CA LEU A 218 -18.55 6.81 14.82
C LEU A 218 -18.09 6.29 16.19
N LYS A 219 -18.20 5.00 16.45
CA LYS A 219 -17.72 4.36 17.70
C LYS A 219 -16.28 3.87 17.56
N SER A 220 -15.73 3.84 16.36
CA SER A 220 -14.33 3.46 16.14
C SER A 220 -13.38 4.37 16.91
N THR A 221 -12.39 3.76 17.57
CA THR A 221 -11.34 4.46 18.32
C THR A 221 -10.01 4.45 17.59
N TYR A 222 -10.04 4.16 16.31
CA TYR A 222 -8.86 3.95 15.45
C TYR A 222 -7.97 5.17 15.43
N THR A 223 -6.67 4.97 15.73
CA THR A 223 -5.67 6.03 15.82
C THR A 223 -4.37 5.57 15.19
N THR A 224 -3.78 6.41 14.36
CA THR A 224 -2.45 6.16 13.79
C THR A 224 -1.36 6.52 14.79
N VAL A 225 -0.41 5.61 14.96
CA VAL A 225 0.81 5.81 15.75
C VAL A 225 2.04 5.69 14.87
N VAL A 226 3.18 6.22 15.33
CA VAL A 226 4.44 6.15 14.60
C VAL A 226 5.57 5.67 15.52
N GLY A 227 6.30 4.64 15.04
CA GLY A 227 7.56 4.20 15.62
C GLY A 227 8.74 4.58 14.71
N ARG A 228 9.95 4.61 15.25
CA ARG A 228 11.17 4.89 14.48
C ARG A 228 12.27 3.88 14.80
N SER A 229 12.94 3.41 13.75
CA SER A 229 14.13 2.55 13.86
C SER A 229 15.22 3.02 12.89
N ASN A 230 16.46 2.64 13.16
CA ASN A 230 17.57 2.78 12.21
C ASN A 230 17.75 1.54 11.31
N LYS A 231 16.87 0.54 11.44
CA LYS A 231 16.86 -0.69 10.65
C LYS A 231 15.47 -0.91 10.10
N LEU A 232 15.37 -1.34 8.83
CA LEU A 232 14.10 -1.65 8.19
C LEU A 232 13.30 -2.71 8.95
N CYS A 233 13.94 -3.77 9.41
CA CYS A 233 13.31 -4.84 10.19
C CYS A 233 13.27 -4.56 11.70
N GLY A 234 13.31 -3.31 12.11
CA GLY A 234 13.11 -2.89 13.48
C GLY A 234 14.21 -3.27 14.48
N PRO A 235 13.85 -3.35 15.76
CA PRO A 235 12.49 -3.11 16.33
C PRO A 235 12.05 -1.64 16.23
N TYR A 236 10.74 -1.45 16.16
CA TYR A 236 10.10 -0.14 16.17
C TYR A 236 9.46 0.17 17.51
#